data_c6f35c01b1719435278ebe907eeb2960
#
_entry.id   c6f35c01b1719435278ebe907eeb2960
#
_cell.length_a   1.000
_cell.length_b   1.000
_cell.length_c   1.000
_cell.angle_alpha   90.00
_cell.angle_beta   90.00
_cell.angle_gamma   90.00
#
_symmetry.space_group_name_H-M   'P 1'
#
loop_
_entity.id
_entity.type
_entity.pdbx_description
1 polymer ?
#
loop_
_entity_poly.entity_id
_entity_poly.type
_entity_poly.pdbx_seq_one_letter_code
_entity_poly.pdbx_strand_id
1 'polypeptide(L)'
;LEYKTGIEFAKKLDREDPLASYKKRFYIPERETLNMDGKTKSVKPIIYMDGNSLGLASKDVEKEMKAEFERWKDLSTRRSGIDRKAAEYQAKLVGAETDEVIVTGGASINLHALVSTFYKPKGKRTKIIGDELNFSSDLYALAGQVRLKGRDPEKDLIVVKSRDGRTIAEEDIIGAMSDEVSVCHLPSVYFVSGQLLDIKRLTKAAHDHGVIIGYDCCHSVGVIPHKFHEWGVDYALWCNYKYMNGSTGGIAGLYVHKSHFKETPGLPTWWGNSPGNRFDFKAEWTPTGNAASWHLGSNLSIGFGVSPVYASSKMIVEAGLDRIREKSLKATGYMMYLVDELLSKKPYNYSIGNPREAERRGGHVAVEHDEARRICEALTDRGVPPDFRPPKTIRLSPIPLYTTYQEVWEVIQHLKAVIDNKEYQKYDANKKESY
;
A
#
# COMPACT_ATOMS: atom_id res chain seq x y z
N LEU A 1 -23.16 -12.04 4.83
CA LEU A 1 -23.10 -12.20 6.29
C LEU A 1 -23.92 -11.09 6.95
N GLU A 2 -24.89 -11.42 7.80
CA GLU A 2 -25.64 -10.44 8.58
C GLU A 2 -24.83 -10.07 9.83
N TYR A 3 -24.38 -8.81 9.92
CA TYR A 3 -23.60 -8.32 11.06
C TYR A 3 -24.51 -8.00 12.27
N LYS A 4 -23.93 -8.02 13.48
CA LYS A 4 -24.59 -7.66 14.74
C LYS A 4 -23.72 -6.73 15.56
N THR A 5 -24.31 -5.84 16.34
CA THR A 5 -23.62 -4.81 17.12
C THR A 5 -23.01 -5.29 18.44
N GLY A 6 -23.43 -6.45 18.94
CA GLY A 6 -22.96 -6.98 20.23
C GLY A 6 -21.59 -7.63 20.16
N ILE A 7 -20.81 -7.55 21.26
CA ILE A 7 -19.45 -8.12 21.37
C ILE A 7 -19.41 -9.63 21.13
N GLU A 8 -20.47 -10.35 21.49
CA GLU A 8 -20.55 -11.82 21.32
C GLU A 8 -20.49 -12.22 19.84
N PHE A 9 -20.96 -11.33 18.93
CA PHE A 9 -20.81 -11.55 17.51
C PHE A 9 -19.35 -11.42 17.07
N ALA A 10 -18.61 -10.41 17.56
CA ALA A 10 -17.18 -10.25 17.29
C ALA A 10 -16.38 -11.46 17.79
N LYS A 11 -16.64 -11.91 19.03
CA LYS A 11 -16.02 -13.10 19.60
C LYS A 11 -16.32 -14.39 18.81
N LYS A 12 -17.53 -14.49 18.23
CA LYS A 12 -17.86 -15.60 17.34
C LYS A 12 -16.99 -15.55 16.09
N LEU A 13 -16.87 -14.39 15.44
CA LEU A 13 -16.01 -14.24 14.26
C LEU A 13 -14.55 -14.56 14.55
N ASP A 14 -14.04 -14.20 15.75
CA ASP A 14 -12.67 -14.52 16.16
C ASP A 14 -12.44 -16.02 16.36
N ARG A 15 -13.43 -16.74 16.87
CA ARG A 15 -13.36 -18.23 16.99
C ARG A 15 -13.34 -18.93 15.64
N GLU A 16 -13.96 -18.34 14.65
CA GLU A 16 -14.05 -18.86 13.27
C GLU A 16 -12.93 -18.35 12.36
N ASP A 17 -12.01 -17.49 12.86
CA ASP A 17 -10.96 -16.86 12.07
C ASP A 17 -9.80 -17.83 11.78
N PRO A 18 -9.60 -18.24 10.52
CA PRO A 18 -8.50 -19.12 10.14
C PRO A 18 -7.12 -18.48 10.26
N LEU A 19 -7.05 -17.14 10.42
CA LEU A 19 -5.80 -16.37 10.54
C LEU A 19 -5.48 -16.00 12.01
N ALA A 20 -6.30 -16.38 12.99
CA ALA A 20 -6.14 -15.98 14.39
C ALA A 20 -4.74 -16.29 14.97
N SER A 21 -4.14 -17.41 14.56
CA SER A 21 -2.82 -17.83 15.04
C SER A 21 -1.67 -16.91 14.61
N TYR A 22 -1.83 -16.15 13.50
CA TYR A 22 -0.78 -15.28 12.97
C TYR A 22 -0.48 -14.09 13.88
N LYS A 23 -1.45 -13.60 14.66
CA LYS A 23 -1.25 -12.50 15.62
C LYS A 23 -0.06 -12.74 16.54
N LYS A 24 0.17 -13.97 16.97
CA LYS A 24 1.28 -14.37 17.86
C LYS A 24 2.67 -14.22 17.19
N ARG A 25 2.73 -14.07 15.89
CA ARG A 25 3.95 -13.85 15.12
C ARG A 25 4.39 -12.37 15.11
N PHE A 26 3.57 -11.47 15.63
CA PHE A 26 3.85 -10.03 15.66
C PHE A 26 4.17 -9.54 17.07
N TYR A 27 4.93 -8.46 17.15
CA TYR A 27 5.17 -7.69 18.35
C TYR A 27 4.07 -6.64 18.48
N ILE A 28 3.17 -6.83 19.43
CA ILE A 28 2.14 -5.84 19.75
C ILE A 28 2.69 -4.96 20.89
N PRO A 29 2.92 -3.67 20.68
CA PRO A 29 3.42 -2.78 21.72
C PRO A 29 2.46 -2.67 22.91
N GLU A 30 2.99 -2.68 24.12
CA GLU A 30 2.24 -2.35 25.32
C GLU A 30 2.55 -0.91 25.74
N ARG A 31 1.55 -0.15 26.13
CA ARG A 31 1.69 1.25 26.55
C ARG A 31 0.71 1.55 27.68
N GLU A 32 1.07 2.56 28.48
CA GLU A 32 0.12 3.18 29.40
C GLU A 32 -0.94 3.92 28.59
N THR A 33 -2.18 3.53 28.68
CA THR A 33 -3.28 4.05 27.88
C THR A 33 -4.49 4.35 28.76
N LEU A 34 -5.30 5.31 28.31
CA LEU A 34 -6.54 5.70 28.98
C LEU A 34 -7.58 4.58 28.88
N ASN A 35 -8.21 4.24 29.99
CA ASN A 35 -9.27 3.24 30.04
C ASN A 35 -10.61 3.79 29.51
N MET A 36 -11.61 2.92 29.39
CA MET A 36 -12.93 3.29 28.87
C MET A 36 -13.65 4.35 29.71
N ASP A 37 -13.33 4.46 31.00
CA ASP A 37 -13.86 5.49 31.89
C ASP A 37 -13.36 6.91 31.58
N GLY A 38 -12.36 7.05 30.70
CA GLY A 38 -11.75 8.34 30.32
C GLY A 38 -10.96 9.04 31.43
N LYS A 39 -10.64 8.33 32.54
CA LYS A 39 -10.03 8.89 33.75
C LYS A 39 -8.81 8.10 34.24
N THR A 40 -8.93 6.77 34.29
CA THR A 40 -7.85 5.91 34.77
C THR A 40 -6.99 5.43 33.62
N LYS A 41 -5.73 5.11 33.92
CA LYS A 41 -4.79 4.56 32.95
C LYS A 41 -4.31 3.17 33.37
N SER A 42 -3.96 2.35 32.40
CA SER A 42 -3.33 1.05 32.61
C SER A 42 -2.39 0.69 31.46
N VAL A 43 -1.37 -0.11 31.77
CA VAL A 43 -0.49 -0.67 30.73
C VAL A 43 -1.20 -1.86 30.07
N LYS A 44 -1.40 -1.78 28.77
CA LYS A 44 -2.04 -2.84 27.97
C LYS A 44 -1.55 -2.83 26.53
N PRO A 45 -1.72 -3.94 25.79
CA PRO A 45 -1.49 -3.98 24.37
C PRO A 45 -2.32 -2.91 23.66
N ILE A 46 -1.72 -2.21 22.70
CA ILE A 46 -2.44 -1.26 21.83
C ILE A 46 -3.28 -2.02 20.80
N ILE A 47 -4.36 -1.40 20.33
CA ILE A 47 -5.12 -1.84 19.16
C ILE A 47 -4.59 -1.07 17.96
N TYR A 48 -3.65 -1.67 17.23
CA TYR A 48 -2.94 -0.98 16.16
C TYR A 48 -3.77 -0.91 14.88
N MET A 49 -4.14 0.32 14.47
CA MET A 49 -5.01 0.59 13.34
C MET A 49 -4.34 1.37 12.20
N ASP A 50 -3.01 1.54 12.25
CA ASP A 50 -2.24 2.29 11.24
C ASP A 50 -1.33 1.38 10.38
N GLY A 51 -1.64 0.10 10.25
CA GLY A 51 -0.84 -0.86 9.47
C GLY A 51 -0.81 -0.59 7.96
N ASN A 52 -1.68 0.27 7.47
CA ASN A 52 -1.66 0.77 6.10
C ASN A 52 -0.65 1.93 5.88
N SER A 53 -0.06 2.47 6.94
CA SER A 53 1.05 3.43 6.88
C SER A 53 2.37 2.75 7.23
N LEU A 54 2.38 1.95 8.31
CA LEU A 54 3.54 1.16 8.74
C LEU A 54 3.07 -0.14 9.37
N GLY A 55 3.48 -1.27 8.83
CA GLY A 55 3.19 -2.60 9.39
C GLY A 55 3.96 -2.87 10.68
N LEU A 56 3.40 -3.73 11.53
CA LEU A 56 4.05 -4.15 12.77
C LEU A 56 5.26 -5.06 12.52
N ALA A 57 6.24 -4.98 13.41
CA ALA A 57 7.37 -5.89 13.39
C ALA A 57 6.91 -7.33 13.68
N SER A 58 7.47 -8.30 12.94
CA SER A 58 7.19 -9.72 13.15
C SER A 58 8.44 -10.46 13.65
N LYS A 59 8.19 -11.56 14.39
CA LYS A 59 9.24 -12.49 14.85
C LYS A 59 9.95 -13.17 13.69
N ASP A 60 9.27 -13.33 12.57
CA ASP A 60 9.84 -13.89 11.33
C ASP A 60 10.86 -12.94 10.71
N VAL A 61 10.53 -11.66 10.64
CA VAL A 61 11.45 -10.61 10.19
C VAL A 61 12.66 -10.52 11.10
N GLU A 62 12.46 -10.49 12.42
CA GLU A 62 13.57 -10.48 13.39
C GLU A 62 14.50 -11.68 13.19
N LYS A 63 13.93 -12.88 13.06
CA LYS A 63 14.70 -14.12 12.84
C LYS A 63 15.54 -14.03 11.57
N GLU A 64 14.96 -13.57 10.47
CA GLU A 64 15.66 -13.48 9.18
C GLU A 64 16.72 -12.38 9.18
N MET A 65 16.46 -11.25 9.85
CA MET A 65 17.49 -10.19 10.02
C MET A 65 18.67 -10.67 10.85
N LYS A 66 18.44 -11.46 11.91
CA LYS A 66 19.51 -12.11 12.68
C LYS A 66 20.31 -13.09 11.82
N ALA A 67 19.64 -13.90 11.02
CA ALA A 67 20.29 -14.81 10.10
C ALA A 67 21.11 -14.07 9.04
N GLU A 68 20.62 -12.91 8.55
CA GLU A 68 21.39 -12.08 7.62
C GLU A 68 22.63 -11.48 8.27
N PHE A 69 22.53 -11.09 9.55
CA PHE A 69 23.71 -10.62 10.29
C PHE A 69 24.80 -11.70 10.38
N GLU A 70 24.42 -12.96 10.64
CA GLU A 70 25.37 -14.09 10.65
C GLU A 70 25.97 -14.34 9.24
N ARG A 71 25.15 -14.31 8.18
CA ARG A 71 25.65 -14.38 6.80
C ARG A 71 26.63 -13.28 6.45
N TRP A 72 26.44 -12.09 6.99
CA TRP A 72 27.38 -10.97 6.78
C TRP A 72 28.72 -11.21 7.49
N LYS A 73 28.69 -11.76 8.71
CA LYS A 73 29.90 -12.08 9.47
C LYS A 73 30.81 -13.09 8.74
N ASP A 74 30.24 -14.05 8.06
CA ASP A 74 31.01 -15.08 7.29
C ASP A 74 31.14 -14.77 5.78
N LEU A 75 30.68 -13.56 5.37
CA LEU A 75 30.70 -13.07 3.99
C LEU A 75 29.88 -13.91 2.99
N SER A 76 28.92 -14.69 3.46
CA SER A 76 28.05 -15.52 2.62
C SER A 76 26.79 -14.80 2.11
N THR A 77 26.53 -13.56 2.54
CA THR A 77 25.38 -12.73 2.13
C THR A 77 25.16 -12.72 0.61
N ARG A 78 26.24 -12.52 -0.17
CA ARG A 78 26.15 -12.45 -1.65
C ARG A 78 25.74 -13.76 -2.32
N ARG A 79 25.79 -14.88 -1.61
CA ARG A 79 25.45 -16.22 -2.11
C ARG A 79 24.07 -16.68 -1.65
N SER A 80 23.35 -15.89 -0.88
CA SER A 80 22.08 -16.29 -0.25
C SER A 80 20.93 -16.46 -1.26
N GLY A 81 20.96 -15.71 -2.38
CA GLY A 81 19.89 -15.68 -3.37
C GLY A 81 18.55 -15.23 -2.79
N ILE A 82 18.59 -14.50 -1.69
CA ILE A 82 17.39 -14.09 -0.94
C ILE A 82 16.54 -13.09 -1.71
N ASP A 83 17.16 -12.27 -2.56
CA ASP A 83 16.53 -11.33 -3.49
C ASP A 83 15.61 -12.06 -4.47
N ARG A 84 16.10 -13.12 -5.10
CA ARG A 84 15.31 -13.95 -6.01
C ARG A 84 14.16 -14.64 -5.28
N LYS A 85 14.42 -15.20 -4.10
CA LYS A 85 13.37 -15.81 -3.28
C LYS A 85 12.30 -14.81 -2.86
N ALA A 86 12.69 -13.58 -2.51
CA ALA A 86 11.73 -12.51 -2.21
C ALA A 86 10.87 -12.17 -3.44
N ALA A 87 11.49 -12.05 -4.62
CA ALA A 87 10.79 -11.82 -5.88
C ALA A 87 9.82 -12.96 -6.22
N GLU A 88 10.22 -14.23 -6.02
CA GLU A 88 9.36 -15.41 -6.22
C GLU A 88 8.10 -15.39 -5.34
N TYR A 89 8.22 -15.00 -4.06
CA TYR A 89 7.06 -14.83 -3.19
C TYR A 89 6.19 -13.65 -3.61
N GLN A 90 6.80 -12.51 -3.94
CA GLN A 90 6.05 -11.33 -4.36
C GLN A 90 5.34 -11.54 -5.70
N ALA A 91 5.94 -12.25 -6.65
CA ALA A 91 5.30 -12.62 -7.91
C ALA A 91 3.98 -13.37 -7.68
N LYS A 92 3.95 -14.30 -6.71
CA LYS A 92 2.71 -15.02 -6.32
C LYS A 92 1.65 -14.07 -5.77
N LEU A 93 2.05 -13.03 -5.02
CA LEU A 93 1.11 -12.07 -4.43
C LEU A 93 0.48 -11.14 -5.46
N VAL A 94 1.19 -10.86 -6.54
CA VAL A 94 0.70 -9.94 -7.59
C VAL A 94 0.24 -10.67 -8.85
N GLY A 95 0.22 -12.02 -8.85
CA GLY A 95 -0.20 -12.81 -10.01
C GLY A 95 0.68 -12.59 -11.23
N ALA A 96 2.00 -12.61 -11.04
CA ALA A 96 3.02 -12.39 -12.05
C ALA A 96 3.90 -13.63 -12.24
N GLU A 97 4.60 -13.70 -13.36
CA GLU A 97 5.74 -14.61 -13.53
C GLU A 97 6.93 -14.12 -12.69
N THR A 98 7.78 -15.04 -12.19
CA THR A 98 8.90 -14.66 -11.32
C THR A 98 9.86 -13.67 -11.98
N ASP A 99 10.09 -13.82 -13.28
CA ASP A 99 11.01 -12.96 -14.04
C ASP A 99 10.45 -11.54 -14.29
N GLU A 100 9.17 -11.31 -14.01
CA GLU A 100 8.51 -9.99 -14.09
C GLU A 100 8.62 -9.16 -12.81
N VAL A 101 9.15 -9.74 -11.70
CA VAL A 101 9.19 -9.08 -10.39
C VAL A 101 10.61 -8.99 -9.86
N ILE A 102 10.95 -7.85 -9.29
CA ILE A 102 12.17 -7.65 -8.51
C ILE A 102 11.89 -6.86 -7.24
N VAL A 103 12.79 -6.97 -6.27
CA VAL A 103 12.81 -6.13 -5.08
C VAL A 103 13.98 -5.17 -5.18
N THR A 104 13.71 -3.87 -5.23
CA THR A 104 14.72 -2.84 -5.46
C THR A 104 14.21 -1.45 -5.03
N GLY A 105 15.11 -0.54 -4.75
CA GLY A 105 14.83 0.88 -4.55
C GLY A 105 13.81 1.19 -3.45
N GLY A 106 13.05 2.23 -3.70
CA GLY A 106 11.91 2.69 -2.92
C GLY A 106 10.78 3.09 -3.86
N ALA A 107 9.52 3.16 -3.38
CA ALA A 107 8.36 3.38 -4.25
C ALA A 107 8.53 4.58 -5.19
N SER A 108 8.89 5.76 -4.69
CA SER A 108 9.07 6.96 -5.52
C SER A 108 10.22 6.84 -6.52
N ILE A 109 11.33 6.19 -6.14
CA ILE A 109 12.47 5.98 -7.05
C ILE A 109 12.11 4.95 -8.14
N ASN A 110 11.40 3.90 -7.77
CA ASN A 110 10.88 2.91 -8.72
C ASN A 110 9.92 3.56 -9.72
N LEU A 111 9.04 4.46 -9.25
CA LEU A 111 8.15 5.23 -10.13
C LEU A 111 8.95 6.05 -11.15
N HIS A 112 9.97 6.79 -10.69
CA HIS A 112 10.84 7.54 -11.60
C HIS A 112 11.54 6.63 -12.62
N ALA A 113 12.06 5.48 -12.20
CA ALA A 113 12.71 4.52 -13.08
C ALA A 113 11.76 3.96 -14.16
N LEU A 114 10.53 3.62 -13.75
CA LEU A 114 9.50 3.09 -14.65
C LEU A 114 8.99 4.17 -15.62
N VAL A 115 8.56 5.32 -15.11
CA VAL A 115 8.03 6.39 -15.97
C VAL A 115 9.12 6.94 -16.90
N SER A 116 10.38 7.06 -16.47
CA SER A 116 11.49 7.47 -17.35
C SER A 116 11.69 6.52 -18.54
N THR A 117 11.35 5.24 -18.35
CA THR A 117 11.42 4.21 -19.39
C THR A 117 10.26 4.34 -20.38
N PHE A 118 9.04 4.40 -19.85
CA PHE A 118 7.81 4.25 -20.64
C PHE A 118 7.29 5.58 -21.19
N TYR A 119 7.58 6.70 -20.55
CA TYR A 119 7.23 8.01 -21.06
C TYR A 119 8.23 8.45 -22.14
N LYS A 120 7.87 8.19 -23.38
CA LYS A 120 8.64 8.51 -24.60
C LYS A 120 7.83 9.47 -25.46
N PRO A 121 7.77 10.77 -25.11
CA PRO A 121 6.98 11.75 -25.86
C PRO A 121 7.47 11.85 -27.30
N LYS A 122 6.56 11.57 -28.28
CA LYS A 122 6.87 11.61 -29.71
C LYS A 122 5.63 12.01 -30.52
N GLY A 123 5.82 12.93 -31.47
CA GLY A 123 4.74 13.44 -32.30
C GLY A 123 3.63 14.06 -31.45
N LYS A 124 2.39 13.60 -31.61
CA LYS A 124 1.25 14.06 -30.81
C LYS A 124 1.11 13.36 -29.45
N ARG A 125 1.71 12.19 -29.29
CA ARG A 125 1.64 11.36 -28.08
C ARG A 125 2.63 11.83 -27.03
N THR A 126 2.25 12.82 -26.25
CA THR A 126 3.15 13.56 -25.34
C THR A 126 2.64 13.64 -23.90
N LYS A 127 1.39 13.25 -23.66
CA LYS A 127 0.74 13.48 -22.37
C LYS A 127 0.87 12.28 -21.44
N ILE A 128 0.85 12.55 -20.14
CA ILE A 128 0.71 11.59 -19.05
C ILE A 128 -0.64 11.82 -18.36
N ILE A 129 -1.34 10.76 -17.97
CA ILE A 129 -2.51 10.84 -17.10
C ILE A 129 -2.10 10.46 -15.68
N GLY A 130 -2.48 11.29 -14.72
CA GLY A 130 -2.60 11.04 -13.29
C GLY A 130 -3.97 11.53 -12.79
N ASP A 131 -4.19 11.56 -11.48
CA ASP A 131 -5.43 12.05 -10.90
C ASP A 131 -5.17 12.90 -9.64
N GLU A 132 -6.15 13.72 -9.23
CA GLU A 132 -5.98 14.67 -8.12
C GLU A 132 -6.02 14.05 -6.73
N LEU A 133 -6.54 12.82 -6.60
CA LEU A 133 -6.58 12.09 -5.33
C LEU A 133 -5.39 11.14 -5.16
N ASN A 134 -4.50 11.10 -6.13
CA ASN A 134 -3.27 10.32 -6.06
C ASN A 134 -2.37 10.81 -4.93
N PHE A 135 -1.47 9.97 -4.46
CA PHE A 135 -0.46 10.40 -3.49
C PHE A 135 0.43 11.48 -4.12
N SER A 136 0.68 12.55 -3.37
CA SER A 136 1.38 13.74 -3.91
C SER A 136 2.75 13.44 -4.50
N SER A 137 3.47 12.44 -3.93
CA SER A 137 4.77 12.00 -4.46
C SER A 137 4.67 11.49 -5.91
N ASP A 138 3.56 10.83 -6.27
CA ASP A 138 3.36 10.32 -7.62
C ASP A 138 3.14 11.46 -8.61
N LEU A 139 2.28 12.42 -8.26
CA LEU A 139 2.08 13.61 -9.10
C LEU A 139 3.38 14.41 -9.27
N TYR A 140 4.19 14.53 -8.21
CA TYR A 140 5.49 15.19 -8.30
C TYR A 140 6.45 14.43 -9.22
N ALA A 141 6.45 13.09 -9.16
CA ALA A 141 7.27 12.27 -10.03
C ALA A 141 6.83 12.37 -11.49
N LEU A 142 5.52 12.30 -11.77
CA LEU A 142 4.97 12.46 -13.11
C LEU A 142 5.34 13.83 -13.70
N ALA A 143 5.09 14.92 -12.95
CA ALA A 143 5.46 16.27 -13.36
C ALA A 143 6.99 16.41 -13.56
N GLY A 144 7.78 15.78 -12.68
CA GLY A 144 9.24 15.73 -12.79
C GLY A 144 9.70 15.06 -14.09
N GLN A 145 9.10 13.92 -14.44
CA GLN A 145 9.43 13.21 -15.68
C GLN A 145 9.04 14.00 -16.93
N VAL A 146 7.91 14.71 -16.91
CA VAL A 146 7.53 15.63 -18.00
C VAL A 146 8.60 16.69 -18.20
N ARG A 147 9.08 17.36 -17.11
CA ARG A 147 10.16 18.37 -17.18
C ARG A 147 11.48 17.76 -17.67
N LEU A 148 11.87 16.58 -17.21
CA LEU A 148 13.10 15.90 -17.63
C LEU A 148 13.12 15.58 -19.13
N LYS A 149 11.94 15.43 -19.76
CA LYS A 149 11.81 15.26 -21.22
C LYS A 149 11.69 16.61 -21.96
N GLY A 150 11.98 17.74 -21.30
CA GLY A 150 11.93 19.09 -21.89
C GLY A 150 10.52 19.59 -22.18
N ARG A 151 9.51 19.09 -21.45
CA ARG A 151 8.10 19.43 -21.66
C ARG A 151 7.51 20.18 -20.47
N ASP A 152 6.31 20.70 -20.64
CA ASP A 152 5.59 21.52 -19.67
C ASP A 152 4.49 20.70 -18.99
N PRO A 153 4.58 20.46 -17.67
CA PRO A 153 3.53 19.72 -16.94
C PRO A 153 2.15 20.37 -17.01
N GLU A 154 2.05 21.69 -17.18
CA GLU A 154 0.75 22.36 -17.30
C GLU A 154 0.00 21.96 -18.59
N LYS A 155 0.74 21.50 -19.60
CA LYS A 155 0.19 21.08 -20.90
C LYS A 155 0.17 19.57 -21.07
N ASP A 156 1.16 18.87 -20.52
CA ASP A 156 1.41 17.46 -20.80
C ASP A 156 1.08 16.51 -19.62
N LEU A 157 0.69 17.04 -18.45
CA LEU A 157 0.17 16.23 -17.35
C LEU A 157 -1.35 16.47 -17.21
N ILE A 158 -2.14 15.47 -17.60
CA ILE A 158 -3.59 15.45 -17.40
C ILE A 158 -3.86 14.97 -15.97
N VAL A 159 -4.51 15.81 -15.16
CA VAL A 159 -4.91 15.44 -13.80
C VAL A 159 -6.43 15.27 -13.77
N VAL A 160 -6.88 14.01 -13.81
CA VAL A 160 -8.31 13.65 -13.74
C VAL A 160 -8.89 14.12 -12.41
N LYS A 161 -10.04 14.80 -12.47
CA LYS A 161 -10.69 15.41 -11.31
C LYS A 161 -11.68 14.46 -10.65
N SER A 162 -11.75 14.51 -9.34
CA SER A 162 -12.81 13.87 -8.57
C SER A 162 -14.12 14.66 -8.68
N ARG A 163 -15.23 13.94 -8.78
CA ARG A 163 -16.56 14.56 -8.79
C ARG A 163 -17.11 14.85 -7.38
N ASP A 164 -16.57 14.15 -6.38
CA ASP A 164 -17.07 14.18 -4.99
C ASP A 164 -15.98 14.50 -3.95
N GLY A 165 -14.73 14.68 -4.40
CA GLY A 165 -13.56 14.91 -3.54
C GLY A 165 -13.10 13.67 -2.77
N ARG A 166 -13.64 12.46 -3.06
CA ARG A 166 -13.33 11.20 -2.36
C ARG A 166 -12.97 10.06 -3.28
N THR A 167 -13.57 10.02 -4.46
CA THR A 167 -13.39 8.94 -5.43
C THR A 167 -13.10 9.49 -6.81
N ILE A 168 -12.47 8.70 -7.66
CA ILE A 168 -12.31 8.99 -9.07
C ILE A 168 -13.23 8.06 -9.87
N ALA A 169 -14.04 8.63 -10.76
CA ALA A 169 -14.83 7.86 -11.69
C ALA A 169 -13.90 7.25 -12.76
N GLU A 170 -13.95 5.93 -12.95
CA GLU A 170 -13.11 5.25 -13.94
C GLU A 170 -13.45 5.69 -15.37
N GLU A 171 -14.70 6.07 -15.61
CA GLU A 171 -15.16 6.65 -16.88
C GLU A 171 -14.42 7.93 -17.23
N ASP A 172 -14.08 8.77 -16.21
CA ASP A 172 -13.33 10.02 -16.44
C ASP A 172 -11.87 9.72 -16.77
N ILE A 173 -11.29 8.68 -16.15
CA ILE A 173 -9.95 8.20 -16.50
C ILE A 173 -9.94 7.69 -17.95
N ILE A 174 -10.90 6.85 -18.31
CA ILE A 174 -11.01 6.28 -19.65
C ILE A 174 -11.28 7.39 -20.67
N GLY A 175 -12.16 8.34 -20.35
CA GLY A 175 -12.46 9.49 -21.21
C GLY A 175 -11.28 10.43 -21.44
N ALA A 176 -10.28 10.43 -20.56
CA ALA A 176 -9.05 11.18 -20.72
C ALA A 176 -8.03 10.47 -21.63
N MET A 177 -8.20 9.17 -21.88
CA MET A 177 -7.31 8.39 -22.76
C MET A 177 -7.55 8.77 -24.22
N SER A 178 -6.48 9.12 -24.92
CA SER A 178 -6.52 9.52 -26.33
C SER A 178 -5.20 9.16 -27.01
N ASP A 179 -5.12 9.41 -28.30
CA ASP A 179 -3.91 9.24 -29.07
C ASP A 179 -2.80 10.28 -28.77
N GLU A 180 -3.09 11.27 -27.92
CA GLU A 180 -2.10 12.21 -27.36
C GLU A 180 -1.45 11.68 -26.07
N VAL A 181 -2.02 10.64 -25.43
CA VAL A 181 -1.54 10.10 -24.16
C VAL A 181 -0.51 9.00 -24.40
N SER A 182 0.65 9.14 -23.76
CA SER A 182 1.73 8.15 -23.78
C SER A 182 1.62 7.16 -22.62
N VAL A 183 1.38 7.67 -21.40
CA VAL A 183 1.37 6.89 -20.17
C VAL A 183 0.19 7.30 -19.31
N CYS A 184 -0.43 6.32 -18.65
CA CYS A 184 -1.37 6.51 -17.55
C CYS A 184 -0.78 5.89 -16.28
N HIS A 185 -0.70 6.65 -15.18
CA HIS A 185 -0.23 6.12 -13.90
C HIS A 185 -1.22 6.47 -12.79
N LEU A 186 -1.71 5.43 -12.11
CA LEU A 186 -2.80 5.52 -11.12
C LEU A 186 -2.45 4.75 -9.85
N PRO A 187 -3.01 5.12 -8.69
CA PRO A 187 -2.98 4.23 -7.54
C PRO A 187 -3.97 3.07 -7.77
N SER A 188 -3.60 1.87 -7.34
CA SER A 188 -4.54 0.75 -7.32
C SER A 188 -5.64 0.92 -6.26
N VAL A 189 -5.26 1.54 -5.12
CA VAL A 189 -6.15 1.90 -4.01
C VAL A 189 -5.85 3.32 -3.57
N TYR A 190 -6.87 4.16 -3.55
CA TYR A 190 -6.74 5.53 -3.04
C TYR A 190 -6.47 5.55 -1.55
N PHE A 191 -5.38 6.21 -1.15
CA PHE A 191 -4.86 6.15 0.21
C PHE A 191 -5.76 6.84 1.24
N VAL A 192 -6.63 7.77 0.86
CA VAL A 192 -7.59 8.43 1.76
C VAL A 192 -8.89 7.63 1.84
N SER A 193 -9.60 7.48 0.73
CA SER A 193 -10.93 6.88 0.70
C SER A 193 -10.95 5.36 0.71
N GLY A 194 -9.82 4.71 0.40
CA GLY A 194 -9.78 3.25 0.24
C GLY A 194 -10.50 2.76 -1.02
N GLN A 195 -10.80 3.62 -1.99
CA GLN A 195 -11.37 3.17 -3.25
C GLN A 195 -10.38 2.27 -3.98
N LEU A 196 -10.81 1.09 -4.36
CA LEU A 196 -10.08 0.15 -5.23
C LEU A 196 -10.54 0.36 -6.68
N LEU A 197 -9.61 0.58 -7.59
CA LEU A 197 -9.86 0.67 -9.04
C LEU A 197 -9.96 -0.72 -9.68
N ASP A 198 -10.77 -0.83 -10.73
CA ASP A 198 -10.79 -2.02 -11.60
C ASP A 198 -9.58 -2.00 -12.54
N ILE A 199 -8.47 -2.54 -12.06
CA ILE A 199 -7.19 -2.59 -12.79
C ILE A 199 -7.34 -3.29 -14.13
N LYS A 200 -8.08 -4.40 -14.19
CA LYS A 200 -8.31 -5.17 -15.42
C LYS A 200 -9.02 -4.33 -16.49
N ARG A 201 -10.09 -3.66 -16.09
CA ARG A 201 -10.89 -2.80 -16.99
C ARG A 201 -10.05 -1.61 -17.50
N LEU A 202 -9.35 -0.93 -16.60
CA LEU A 202 -8.53 0.24 -16.93
C LEU A 202 -7.34 -0.13 -17.80
N THR A 203 -6.69 -1.27 -17.54
CA THR A 203 -5.59 -1.76 -18.37
C THR A 203 -6.06 -2.06 -19.80
N LYS A 204 -7.21 -2.76 -19.93
CA LYS A 204 -7.79 -3.01 -21.24
C LYS A 204 -8.11 -1.71 -21.99
N ALA A 205 -8.75 -0.76 -21.33
CA ALA A 205 -9.10 0.53 -21.93
C ALA A 205 -7.84 1.31 -22.36
N ALA A 206 -6.78 1.31 -21.55
CA ALA A 206 -5.51 1.96 -21.92
C ALA A 206 -4.91 1.33 -23.19
N HIS A 207 -4.86 0.01 -23.26
CA HIS A 207 -4.33 -0.69 -24.44
C HIS A 207 -5.20 -0.47 -25.69
N ASP A 208 -6.52 -0.40 -25.56
CA ASP A 208 -7.43 -0.08 -26.69
C ASP A 208 -7.10 1.32 -27.29
N HIS A 209 -6.52 2.24 -26.49
CA HIS A 209 -6.05 3.57 -26.93
C HIS A 209 -4.53 3.62 -27.21
N GLY A 210 -3.81 2.50 -27.11
CA GLY A 210 -2.35 2.43 -27.26
C GLY A 210 -1.58 3.19 -26.17
N VAL A 211 -2.14 3.30 -24.97
CA VAL A 211 -1.57 3.95 -23.79
C VAL A 211 -0.90 2.89 -22.91
N ILE A 212 0.34 3.15 -22.47
CA ILE A 212 1.01 2.36 -21.45
C ILE A 212 0.39 2.70 -20.09
N ILE A 213 0.07 1.68 -19.30
CA ILE A 213 -0.55 1.90 -17.99
C ILE A 213 0.24 1.24 -16.85
N GLY A 214 0.45 1.99 -15.78
CA GLY A 214 1.09 1.50 -14.56
C GLY A 214 0.37 1.88 -13.29
N TYR A 215 0.70 1.16 -12.20
CA TYR A 215 0.01 1.32 -10.93
C TYR A 215 0.96 1.46 -9.74
N ASP A 216 0.65 2.44 -8.85
CA ASP A 216 1.12 2.40 -7.47
C ASP A 216 0.22 1.44 -6.65
N CYS A 217 0.82 0.36 -6.18
CA CYS A 217 0.15 -0.68 -5.41
C CYS A 217 0.52 -0.69 -3.93
N CYS A 218 1.02 0.44 -3.39
CA CYS A 218 1.43 0.58 -1.99
C CYS A 218 0.31 0.34 -0.97
N HIS A 219 -0.96 0.51 -1.36
CA HIS A 219 -2.12 0.25 -0.51
C HIS A 219 -2.91 -1.00 -0.89
N SER A 220 -2.38 -1.86 -1.77
CA SER A 220 -3.06 -3.09 -2.20
C SER A 220 -2.23 -4.36 -2.05
N VAL A 221 -0.92 -4.33 -2.36
CA VAL A 221 -0.07 -5.53 -2.25
C VAL A 221 0.05 -5.97 -0.80
N GLY A 222 -0.18 -7.26 -0.56
CA GLY A 222 -0.24 -7.86 0.77
C GLY A 222 -1.64 -7.98 1.37
N VAL A 223 -2.67 -7.33 0.75
CA VAL A 223 -4.06 -7.39 1.24
C VAL A 223 -5.09 -7.62 0.14
N ILE A 224 -4.74 -7.36 -1.12
CA ILE A 224 -5.61 -7.57 -2.28
C ILE A 224 -4.89 -8.48 -3.28
N PRO A 225 -5.52 -9.58 -3.72
CA PRO A 225 -5.01 -10.40 -4.82
C PRO A 225 -5.00 -9.62 -6.14
N HIS A 226 -3.90 -9.76 -6.88
CA HIS A 226 -3.76 -9.21 -8.22
C HIS A 226 -3.47 -10.33 -9.23
N LYS A 227 -3.60 -10.03 -10.52
CA LYS A 227 -3.24 -10.89 -11.64
C LYS A 227 -2.58 -10.06 -12.74
N PHE A 228 -1.50 -9.37 -12.40
CA PHE A 228 -0.87 -8.37 -13.27
C PHE A 228 -0.48 -8.97 -14.62
N HIS A 229 0.08 -10.18 -14.63
CA HIS A 229 0.43 -10.87 -15.87
C HIS A 229 -0.80 -11.14 -16.74
N GLU A 230 -1.85 -11.74 -16.16
CA GLU A 230 -3.08 -12.07 -16.90
C GLU A 230 -3.81 -10.82 -17.42
N TRP A 231 -3.80 -9.75 -16.63
CA TRP A 231 -4.45 -8.48 -17.00
C TRP A 231 -3.63 -7.64 -17.97
N GLY A 232 -2.36 -8.00 -18.20
CA GLY A 232 -1.47 -7.30 -19.11
C GLY A 232 -1.00 -5.94 -18.58
N VAL A 233 -0.97 -5.73 -17.26
CA VAL A 233 -0.45 -4.49 -16.65
C VAL A 233 0.97 -4.23 -17.14
N ASP A 234 1.29 -3.05 -17.65
CA ASP A 234 2.62 -2.80 -18.20
C ASP A 234 3.69 -2.71 -17.12
N TYR A 235 3.40 -2.00 -16.01
CA TYR A 235 4.27 -1.94 -14.86
C TYR A 235 3.50 -1.65 -13.56
N ALA A 236 4.09 -2.04 -12.44
CA ALA A 236 3.58 -1.69 -11.11
C ALA A 236 4.73 -1.53 -10.11
N LEU A 237 4.45 -0.84 -9.02
CA LEU A 237 5.37 -0.68 -7.90
C LEU A 237 4.61 -0.72 -6.57
N TRP A 238 5.32 -1.07 -5.50
CA TRP A 238 4.74 -1.05 -4.15
C TRP A 238 5.81 -0.94 -3.08
N CYS A 239 5.46 -0.33 -1.95
CA CYS A 239 6.28 -0.37 -0.76
C CYS A 239 6.05 -1.68 0.02
N ASN A 240 7.08 -2.15 0.73
CA ASN A 240 6.99 -3.39 1.52
C ASN A 240 6.84 -3.16 3.02
N TYR A 241 6.74 -1.92 3.49
CA TYR A 241 6.66 -1.59 4.92
C TYR A 241 5.23 -1.36 5.45
N LYS A 242 4.20 -1.34 4.56
CA LYS A 242 2.79 -1.19 4.94
C LYS A 242 2.15 -2.57 5.20
N TYR A 243 1.13 -2.96 4.41
CA TYR A 243 0.45 -4.26 4.52
C TYR A 243 1.41 -5.46 4.44
N MET A 244 2.54 -5.30 3.76
CA MET A 244 3.56 -6.34 3.64
C MET A 244 4.34 -6.58 4.93
N ASN A 245 4.36 -5.66 5.90
CA ASN A 245 5.11 -5.76 7.17
C ASN A 245 6.61 -6.05 6.99
N GLY A 246 7.22 -5.57 5.91
CA GLY A 246 8.60 -5.84 5.53
C GLY A 246 9.64 -4.89 6.14
N SER A 247 9.41 -4.40 7.35
CA SER A 247 10.21 -3.47 8.17
C SER A 247 10.22 -2.00 7.73
N THR A 248 10.58 -1.12 8.65
CA THR A 248 10.90 0.28 8.37
C THR A 248 12.10 0.35 7.42
N GLY A 249 11.95 1.04 6.29
CA GLY A 249 13.01 1.15 5.29
C GLY A 249 13.23 -0.12 4.45
N GLY A 250 12.33 -1.12 4.52
CA GLY A 250 12.35 -2.27 3.63
C GLY A 250 12.27 -1.83 2.16
N ILE A 251 13.11 -2.45 1.31
CA ILE A 251 13.14 -2.10 -0.11
C ILE A 251 11.81 -2.40 -0.80
N ALA A 252 11.48 -1.63 -1.83
CA ALA A 252 10.23 -1.72 -2.57
C ALA A 252 10.20 -2.92 -3.53
N GLY A 253 9.00 -3.29 -3.97
CA GLY A 253 8.79 -4.20 -5.08
C GLY A 253 8.54 -3.44 -6.38
N LEU A 254 8.86 -4.09 -7.50
CA LEU A 254 8.68 -3.57 -8.84
C LEU A 254 8.30 -4.71 -9.77
N TYR A 255 7.31 -4.45 -10.62
CA TYR A 255 6.84 -5.35 -11.67
C TYR A 255 6.98 -4.68 -13.03
N VAL A 256 7.45 -5.45 -14.01
CA VAL A 256 7.41 -5.08 -15.44
C VAL A 256 6.95 -6.29 -16.23
N HIS A 257 5.92 -6.11 -17.06
CA HIS A 257 5.39 -7.17 -17.90
C HIS A 257 6.44 -7.65 -18.90
N LYS A 258 6.49 -8.95 -19.17
CA LYS A 258 7.49 -9.58 -20.06
C LYS A 258 7.51 -9.02 -21.48
N SER A 259 6.42 -8.43 -21.98
CA SER A 259 6.40 -7.76 -23.29
C SER A 259 7.42 -6.62 -23.41
N HIS A 260 7.87 -6.07 -22.27
CA HIS A 260 8.79 -4.94 -22.17
C HIS A 260 10.25 -5.34 -21.88
N PHE A 261 10.60 -6.62 -21.77
CA PHE A 261 11.94 -7.07 -21.38
C PHE A 261 13.08 -6.66 -22.34
N LYS A 262 12.72 -6.25 -23.56
CA LYS A 262 13.68 -5.73 -24.54
C LYS A 262 13.91 -4.22 -24.43
N GLU A 263 13.12 -3.53 -23.61
CA GLU A 263 13.28 -2.09 -23.41
C GLU A 263 14.54 -1.78 -22.62
N THR A 264 15.21 -0.68 -22.99
CA THR A 264 16.29 -0.13 -22.18
C THR A 264 15.66 0.74 -21.10
N PRO A 265 15.89 0.46 -19.80
CA PRO A 265 15.44 1.33 -18.73
C PRO A 265 15.90 2.77 -18.91
N GLY A 266 15.04 3.74 -18.56
CA GLY A 266 15.41 5.15 -18.59
C GLY A 266 16.49 5.52 -17.57
N LEU A 267 16.68 4.70 -16.53
CA LEU A 267 17.72 4.80 -15.52
C LEU A 267 18.52 3.49 -15.46
N PRO A 268 19.34 3.17 -16.47
CA PRO A 268 20.12 1.95 -16.48
C PRO A 268 21.21 1.99 -15.42
N THR A 269 21.43 0.88 -14.72
CA THR A 269 22.49 0.73 -13.71
C THR A 269 23.39 -0.45 -14.01
N TRP A 270 24.55 -0.50 -13.35
CA TRP A 270 25.47 -1.61 -13.48
C TRP A 270 24.83 -2.96 -13.16
N TRP A 271 23.99 -3.03 -12.09
CA TRP A 271 23.38 -4.29 -11.67
C TRP A 271 22.24 -4.74 -12.59
N GLY A 272 21.60 -3.79 -13.28
CA GLY A 272 20.61 -4.07 -14.34
C GLY A 272 21.20 -4.51 -15.67
N ASN A 273 22.53 -4.42 -15.85
CA ASN A 273 23.20 -4.93 -17.06
C ASN A 273 23.17 -6.45 -17.12
N SER A 274 23.13 -7.00 -18.31
CA SER A 274 23.21 -8.45 -18.54
C SER A 274 24.38 -9.09 -17.78
N PRO A 275 24.17 -10.23 -17.09
CA PRO A 275 25.25 -10.90 -16.36
C PRO A 275 26.49 -11.20 -17.19
N GLY A 276 26.33 -11.50 -18.51
CA GLY A 276 27.44 -11.76 -19.42
C GLY A 276 28.33 -10.53 -19.67
N ASN A 277 27.77 -9.31 -19.59
CA ASN A 277 28.49 -8.06 -19.89
C ASN A 277 28.81 -7.25 -18.64
N ARG A 278 28.24 -7.62 -17.50
CA ARG A 278 28.30 -6.82 -16.26
C ARG A 278 29.71 -6.54 -15.77
N PHE A 279 30.62 -7.48 -15.93
CA PHE A 279 32.00 -7.40 -15.47
C PHE A 279 33.02 -7.05 -16.59
N ASP A 280 32.55 -6.74 -17.80
CA ASP A 280 33.41 -6.24 -18.88
C ASP A 280 33.80 -4.77 -18.66
N PHE A 281 33.11 -4.06 -17.75
CA PHE A 281 33.34 -2.64 -17.42
C PHE A 281 33.36 -1.72 -18.65
N LYS A 282 32.54 -2.05 -19.67
CA LYS A 282 32.36 -1.25 -20.87
C LYS A 282 31.19 -0.26 -20.69
N ALA A 283 31.18 0.80 -21.49
CA ALA A 283 30.07 1.75 -21.53
C ALA A 283 28.78 1.15 -22.17
N GLU A 284 28.93 0.04 -22.86
CA GLU A 284 27.85 -0.68 -23.52
C GLU A 284 26.98 -1.39 -22.46
N TRP A 285 25.67 -1.11 -22.52
CA TRP A 285 24.69 -1.69 -21.60
C TRP A 285 23.69 -2.56 -22.37
N THR A 286 23.34 -3.72 -21.82
CA THR A 286 22.47 -4.71 -22.45
C THR A 286 21.40 -5.16 -21.45
N PRO A 287 20.08 -5.23 -21.83
CA PRO A 287 19.03 -5.75 -20.96
C PRO A 287 19.32 -7.16 -20.46
N THR A 288 18.90 -7.46 -19.22
CA THR A 288 18.97 -8.83 -18.66
C THR A 288 17.97 -9.79 -19.32
N GLY A 289 16.98 -9.27 -20.06
CA GLY A 289 15.89 -10.05 -20.62
C GLY A 289 14.79 -10.40 -19.60
N ASN A 290 14.73 -9.69 -18.47
CA ASN A 290 13.71 -9.80 -17.44
C ASN A 290 13.62 -8.51 -16.63
N ALA A 291 12.76 -8.43 -15.59
CA ALA A 291 12.59 -7.25 -14.77
C ALA A 291 13.87 -6.77 -14.06
N ALA A 292 14.90 -7.63 -13.92
CA ALA A 292 16.17 -7.23 -13.34
C ALA A 292 16.90 -6.13 -14.12
N SER A 293 16.52 -5.86 -15.39
CA SER A 293 16.99 -4.69 -16.14
C SER A 293 16.69 -3.36 -15.40
N TRP A 294 15.62 -3.29 -14.61
CA TRP A 294 15.23 -2.13 -13.82
C TRP A 294 15.86 -2.08 -12.41
N HIS A 295 16.85 -2.92 -12.15
CA HIS A 295 17.51 -2.96 -10.85
C HIS A 295 18.29 -1.68 -10.59
N LEU A 296 18.06 -1.01 -9.45
CA LEU A 296 18.64 0.32 -9.15
C LEU A 296 19.99 0.29 -8.42
N GLY A 297 20.50 -0.89 -8.08
CA GLY A 297 21.82 -1.00 -7.46
C GLY A 297 22.08 -2.35 -6.82
N SER A 298 23.35 -2.81 -6.83
CA SER A 298 23.76 -4.14 -6.35
C SER A 298 23.53 -4.36 -4.85
N ASN A 299 23.69 -3.32 -4.05
CA ASN A 299 23.57 -3.38 -2.59
C ASN A 299 22.11 -3.24 -2.08
N LEU A 300 21.18 -2.94 -2.97
CA LEU A 300 19.77 -2.81 -2.60
C LEU A 300 19.05 -4.16 -2.56
N SER A 301 19.56 -5.19 -3.24
CA SER A 301 18.95 -6.51 -3.36
C SER A 301 19.62 -7.58 -2.51
N ILE A 302 20.55 -7.20 -1.65
CA ILE A 302 21.23 -8.13 -0.73
C ILE A 302 21.21 -7.57 0.69
N GLY A 303 21.38 -8.45 1.66
CA GLY A 303 21.52 -8.08 3.05
C GLY A 303 20.26 -7.57 3.70
N PHE A 304 20.42 -6.60 4.58
CA PHE A 304 19.35 -6.12 5.48
C PHE A 304 18.17 -5.46 4.77
N GLY A 305 18.35 -4.94 3.56
CA GLY A 305 17.26 -4.35 2.81
C GLY A 305 16.24 -5.37 2.32
N VAL A 306 16.67 -6.55 1.96
CA VAL A 306 15.84 -7.60 1.35
C VAL A 306 15.37 -8.67 2.33
N SER A 307 16.18 -8.99 3.38
CA SER A 307 15.85 -10.05 4.33
C SER A 307 14.49 -9.86 5.03
N PRO A 308 14.10 -8.66 5.51
CA PRO A 308 12.78 -8.46 6.08
C PRO A 308 11.66 -8.61 5.04
N VAL A 309 11.91 -8.18 3.81
CA VAL A 309 10.94 -8.31 2.70
C VAL A 309 10.73 -9.78 2.33
N TYR A 310 11.79 -10.56 2.29
CA TYR A 310 11.70 -12.01 2.08
C TYR A 310 10.87 -12.69 3.16
N ALA A 311 11.18 -12.44 4.45
CA ALA A 311 10.48 -13.07 5.56
C ALA A 311 8.98 -12.72 5.58
N SER A 312 8.65 -11.45 5.36
CA SER A 312 7.27 -10.98 5.35
C SER A 312 6.49 -11.50 4.14
N SER A 313 7.08 -11.48 2.94
CA SER A 313 6.45 -12.03 1.73
C SER A 313 6.15 -13.52 1.87
N LYS A 314 7.10 -14.29 2.43
CA LYS A 314 6.91 -15.70 2.75
C LYS A 314 5.73 -15.90 3.70
N MET A 315 5.66 -15.14 4.80
CA MET A 315 4.59 -15.23 5.78
C MET A 315 3.21 -14.95 5.15
N ILE A 316 3.08 -13.95 4.27
CA ILE A 316 1.83 -13.62 3.60
C ILE A 316 1.41 -14.73 2.63
N VAL A 317 2.35 -15.30 1.89
CA VAL A 317 2.06 -16.45 1.00
C VAL A 317 1.62 -17.68 1.82
N GLU A 318 2.25 -17.97 2.96
CA GLU A 318 1.86 -19.04 3.88
C GLU A 318 0.44 -18.81 4.45
N ALA A 319 0.12 -17.56 4.81
CA ALA A 319 -1.21 -17.19 5.28
C ALA A 319 -2.28 -17.35 4.19
N GLY A 320 -1.92 -17.19 2.94
CA GLY A 320 -2.81 -17.26 1.78
C GLY A 320 -3.52 -15.94 1.53
N LEU A 321 -3.20 -15.29 0.41
CA LEU A 321 -3.68 -13.95 0.10
C LEU A 321 -5.22 -13.88 -0.02
N ASP A 322 -5.85 -14.94 -0.54
CA ASP A 322 -7.33 -15.00 -0.62
C ASP A 322 -7.97 -15.00 0.78
N ARG A 323 -7.41 -15.75 1.73
CA ARG A 323 -7.87 -15.74 3.13
C ARG A 323 -7.65 -14.38 3.79
N ILE A 324 -6.51 -13.73 3.50
CA ILE A 324 -6.23 -12.37 3.95
C ILE A 324 -7.29 -11.42 3.39
N ARG A 325 -7.58 -11.49 2.08
CA ARG A 325 -8.59 -10.65 1.45
C ARG A 325 -9.97 -10.88 2.02
N GLU A 326 -10.38 -12.12 2.21
CA GLU A 326 -11.67 -12.48 2.82
C GLU A 326 -11.82 -11.87 4.22
N LYS A 327 -10.82 -12.04 5.08
CA LYS A 327 -10.82 -11.44 6.42
C LYS A 327 -10.81 -9.90 6.35
N SER A 328 -10.03 -9.29 5.44
CA SER A 328 -10.00 -7.84 5.24
C SER A 328 -11.39 -7.29 4.88
N LEU A 329 -12.09 -7.95 3.95
CA LEU A 329 -13.45 -7.55 3.56
C LEU A 329 -14.45 -7.70 4.71
N LYS A 330 -14.36 -8.78 5.47
CA LYS A 330 -15.23 -9.01 6.65
C LYS A 330 -14.95 -7.98 7.73
N ALA A 331 -13.67 -7.71 8.06
CA ALA A 331 -13.30 -6.79 9.13
C ALA A 331 -13.65 -5.33 8.79
N THR A 332 -13.33 -4.88 7.56
CA THR A 332 -13.71 -3.54 7.10
C THR A 332 -15.23 -3.39 6.97
N GLY A 333 -15.93 -4.39 6.43
CA GLY A 333 -17.39 -4.39 6.36
C GLY A 333 -18.05 -4.36 7.74
N TYR A 334 -17.52 -5.10 8.71
CA TYR A 334 -18.00 -5.10 10.08
C TYR A 334 -17.77 -3.73 10.75
N MET A 335 -16.59 -3.15 10.58
CA MET A 335 -16.30 -1.80 11.09
C MET A 335 -17.26 -0.76 10.53
N MET A 336 -17.49 -0.76 9.20
CA MET A 336 -18.42 0.17 8.55
C MET A 336 -19.84 -0.01 9.06
N TYR A 337 -20.30 -1.24 9.21
CA TYR A 337 -21.60 -1.55 9.79
C TYR A 337 -21.76 -1.01 11.21
N LEU A 338 -20.75 -1.20 12.07
CA LEU A 338 -20.78 -0.71 13.44
C LEU A 338 -20.81 0.84 13.50
N VAL A 339 -20.07 1.51 12.63
CA VAL A 339 -20.13 2.99 12.52
C VAL A 339 -21.53 3.45 12.11
N ASP A 340 -22.13 2.82 11.09
CA ASP A 340 -23.44 3.17 10.60
C ASP A 340 -24.53 2.99 11.67
N GLU A 341 -24.51 1.84 12.38
CA GLU A 341 -25.54 1.53 13.37
C GLU A 341 -25.39 2.31 14.68
N LEU A 342 -24.14 2.52 15.14
CA LEU A 342 -23.89 3.02 16.49
C LEU A 342 -23.44 4.48 16.54
N LEU A 343 -22.83 5.00 15.46
CA LEU A 343 -22.11 6.28 15.51
C LEU A 343 -22.57 7.29 14.44
N SER A 344 -23.47 6.93 13.54
CA SER A 344 -23.90 7.82 12.43
C SER A 344 -24.79 8.98 12.86
N LYS A 345 -25.50 8.85 13.99
CA LYS A 345 -26.45 9.86 14.49
C LYS A 345 -25.87 10.70 15.61
N LYS A 346 -26.48 11.85 15.90
CA LYS A 346 -26.15 12.67 17.06
C LYS A 346 -26.15 11.84 18.35
N PRO A 347 -25.20 12.08 19.26
CA PRO A 347 -24.20 13.15 19.24
C PRO A 347 -22.93 12.81 18.45
N TYR A 348 -22.77 11.61 17.89
CA TYR A 348 -21.51 11.10 17.34
C TYR A 348 -21.21 11.65 15.96
N ASN A 349 -22.16 11.64 15.01
CA ASN A 349 -22.07 12.20 13.66
C ASN A 349 -20.90 11.67 12.82
N TYR A 350 -20.45 10.43 13.03
CA TYR A 350 -19.47 9.80 12.16
C TYR A 350 -20.11 9.36 10.83
N SER A 351 -19.34 9.36 9.78
CA SER A 351 -19.73 8.84 8.46
C SER A 351 -18.60 8.01 7.84
N ILE A 352 -18.93 7.27 6.77
CA ILE A 352 -17.98 6.44 6.05
C ILE A 352 -17.68 7.08 4.69
N GLY A 353 -16.39 7.28 4.40
CA GLY A 353 -15.88 7.84 3.14
C GLY A 353 -15.50 6.80 2.09
N ASN A 354 -15.51 5.49 2.42
CA ASN A 354 -15.23 4.42 1.46
C ASN A 354 -16.41 4.14 0.51
N PRO A 355 -16.13 3.62 -0.70
CA PRO A 355 -17.12 2.86 -1.45
C PRO A 355 -17.69 1.70 -0.61
N ARG A 356 -19.00 1.43 -0.77
CA ARG A 356 -19.68 0.39 0.03
C ARG A 356 -19.51 -1.01 -0.53
N GLU A 357 -19.34 -1.11 -1.84
CA GLU A 357 -19.19 -2.35 -2.56
C GLU A 357 -17.84 -3.01 -2.22
N ALA A 358 -17.87 -4.33 -1.98
CA ALA A 358 -16.68 -5.08 -1.57
C ALA A 358 -15.56 -5.07 -2.62
N GLU A 359 -15.94 -5.13 -3.89
CA GLU A 359 -15.04 -5.10 -5.06
C GLU A 359 -14.43 -3.72 -5.33
N ARG A 360 -15.00 -2.66 -4.73
CA ARG A 360 -14.54 -1.27 -4.87
C ARG A 360 -13.78 -0.77 -3.64
N ARG A 361 -13.45 -1.65 -2.72
CA ARG A 361 -12.91 -1.29 -1.39
C ARG A 361 -11.55 -1.92 -1.12
N GLY A 362 -10.60 -1.12 -0.63
CA GLY A 362 -9.29 -1.55 -0.14
C GLY A 362 -9.31 -2.21 1.23
N GLY A 363 -8.18 -2.13 1.95
CA GLY A 363 -7.96 -2.80 3.24
C GLY A 363 -8.15 -1.90 4.47
N HIS A 364 -8.54 -0.63 4.31
CA HIS A 364 -8.79 0.29 5.43
C HIS A 364 -10.18 0.93 5.35
N VAL A 365 -10.64 1.49 6.46
CA VAL A 365 -11.88 2.24 6.56
C VAL A 365 -11.56 3.71 6.78
N ALA A 366 -12.14 4.58 5.95
CA ALA A 366 -12.12 6.03 6.08
C ALA A 366 -13.35 6.44 6.92
N VAL A 367 -13.18 6.64 8.21
CA VAL A 367 -14.19 7.17 9.10
C VAL A 367 -14.06 8.69 9.10
N GLU A 368 -15.14 9.41 8.80
CA GLU A 368 -15.12 10.87 8.70
C GLU A 368 -15.83 11.52 9.90
N HIS A 369 -15.25 12.62 10.36
CA HIS A 369 -15.83 13.48 11.39
C HIS A 369 -15.20 14.88 11.31
N ASP A 370 -15.96 15.95 11.60
CA ASP A 370 -15.44 17.32 11.53
C ASP A 370 -14.27 17.56 12.51
N GLU A 371 -14.26 16.84 13.65
CA GLU A 371 -13.19 16.86 14.65
C GLU A 371 -12.15 15.72 14.47
N ALA A 372 -12.05 15.14 13.29
CA ALA A 372 -11.25 13.91 13.05
C ALA A 372 -9.83 13.98 13.60
N ARG A 373 -9.14 15.11 13.40
CA ARG A 373 -7.76 15.27 13.89
C ARG A 373 -7.67 15.13 15.41
N ARG A 374 -8.54 15.86 16.14
CA ARG A 374 -8.57 15.84 17.61
C ARG A 374 -9.00 14.48 18.15
N ILE A 375 -9.89 13.80 17.42
CA ILE A 375 -10.32 12.44 17.74
C ILE A 375 -9.16 11.46 17.55
N CYS A 376 -8.31 11.61 16.52
CA CYS A 376 -7.12 10.79 16.35
C CYS A 376 -6.14 10.91 17.52
N GLU A 377 -5.91 12.11 18.03
CA GLU A 377 -5.07 12.32 19.20
C GLU A 377 -5.67 11.65 20.46
N ALA A 378 -7.00 11.80 20.68
CA ALA A 378 -7.69 11.13 21.79
C ALA A 378 -7.68 9.60 21.68
N LEU A 379 -7.85 9.05 20.47
CA LEU A 379 -7.73 7.60 20.23
C LEU A 379 -6.32 7.09 20.51
N THR A 380 -5.28 7.86 20.18
CA THR A 380 -3.88 7.50 20.47
C THR A 380 -3.65 7.37 21.95
N ASP A 381 -4.15 8.31 22.79
CA ASP A 381 -4.09 8.23 24.24
C ASP A 381 -4.85 7.00 24.80
N ARG A 382 -5.86 6.54 24.09
CA ARG A 382 -6.63 5.32 24.42
C ARG A 382 -5.96 4.03 23.95
N GLY A 383 -4.76 4.13 23.32
CA GLY A 383 -4.04 2.97 22.78
C GLY A 383 -4.61 2.46 21.47
N VAL A 384 -5.31 3.31 20.74
CA VAL A 384 -5.82 3.03 19.39
C VAL A 384 -5.21 4.05 18.43
N PRO A 385 -3.91 3.93 18.05
CA PRO A 385 -3.30 4.88 17.12
C PRO A 385 -3.89 4.70 15.71
N PRO A 386 -4.65 5.69 15.21
CA PRO A 386 -5.12 5.75 13.82
C PRO A 386 -4.19 6.67 13.02
N ASP A 387 -4.52 6.87 11.75
CA ASP A 387 -3.90 7.87 10.91
C ASP A 387 -4.93 8.94 10.49
N PHE A 388 -4.57 10.21 10.65
CA PHE A 388 -5.40 11.34 10.22
C PHE A 388 -5.08 11.75 8.79
N ARG A 389 -6.11 11.97 7.97
CA ARG A 389 -6.00 12.60 6.65
C ARG A 389 -6.94 13.80 6.52
N PRO A 390 -6.37 14.98 6.23
CA PRO A 390 -7.17 16.17 6.03
C PRO A 390 -8.24 16.00 4.92
N PRO A 391 -9.37 16.69 5.01
CA PRO A 391 -9.73 17.59 6.11
C PRO A 391 -10.38 16.89 7.31
N LYS A 392 -10.93 15.67 7.17
CA LYS A 392 -11.83 15.08 8.18
C LYS A 392 -11.79 13.55 8.28
N THR A 393 -10.77 12.90 7.74
CA THR A 393 -10.71 11.43 7.68
C THR A 393 -9.81 10.85 8.78
N ILE A 394 -10.39 9.94 9.55
CA ILE A 394 -9.71 9.01 10.47
C ILE A 394 -9.55 7.70 9.70
N ARG A 395 -8.32 7.32 9.34
CA ARG A 395 -8.09 6.02 8.70
C ARG A 395 -7.89 4.95 9.75
N LEU A 396 -8.66 3.88 9.64
CA LEU A 396 -8.58 2.70 10.50
C LEU A 396 -8.35 1.46 9.65
N SER A 397 -7.24 0.79 9.87
CA SER A 397 -6.84 -0.35 9.06
C SER A 397 -6.78 -1.63 9.91
N PRO A 398 -7.85 -2.45 9.92
CA PRO A 398 -7.86 -3.73 10.59
C PRO A 398 -7.05 -4.75 9.78
N ILE A 399 -5.75 -4.85 10.07
CA ILE A 399 -4.84 -5.73 9.33
C ILE A 399 -5.17 -7.21 9.63
N PRO A 400 -5.47 -8.05 8.64
CA PRO A 400 -5.96 -9.41 8.84
C PRO A 400 -5.03 -10.31 9.66
N LEU A 401 -3.71 -10.10 9.60
CA LEU A 401 -2.76 -10.98 10.27
C LEU A 401 -2.64 -10.73 11.77
N TYR A 402 -3.06 -9.57 12.30
CA TYR A 402 -2.91 -9.26 13.72
C TYR A 402 -4.07 -8.52 14.36
N THR A 403 -5.08 -8.08 13.61
CA THR A 403 -6.28 -7.46 14.19
C THR A 403 -7.40 -8.51 14.32
N THR A 404 -8.05 -8.54 15.50
CA THR A 404 -9.20 -9.39 15.78
C THR A 404 -10.51 -8.63 15.51
N TYR A 405 -11.62 -9.35 15.34
CA TYR A 405 -12.94 -8.73 15.23
C TYR A 405 -13.40 -8.10 16.57
N GLN A 406 -12.95 -8.65 17.69
CA GLN A 406 -13.17 -8.04 19.00
C GLN A 406 -12.46 -6.69 19.07
N GLU A 407 -11.21 -6.56 18.61
CA GLU A 407 -10.50 -5.28 18.53
C GLU A 407 -11.22 -4.29 17.59
N VAL A 408 -11.78 -4.75 16.46
CA VAL A 408 -12.62 -3.90 15.62
C VAL A 408 -13.81 -3.34 16.40
N TRP A 409 -14.50 -4.20 17.17
CA TRP A 409 -15.61 -3.78 18.03
C TRP A 409 -15.15 -2.78 19.10
N GLU A 410 -14.02 -3.04 19.76
CA GLU A 410 -13.44 -2.18 20.80
C GLU A 410 -13.08 -0.79 20.26
N VAL A 411 -12.52 -0.70 19.05
CA VAL A 411 -12.24 0.60 18.36
C VAL A 411 -13.51 1.43 18.24
N ILE A 412 -14.65 0.83 17.90
CA ILE A 412 -15.94 1.55 17.83
C ILE A 412 -16.38 2.04 19.21
N GLN A 413 -16.16 1.26 20.29
CA GLN A 413 -16.42 1.72 21.65
C GLN A 413 -15.49 2.87 22.06
N HIS A 414 -14.23 2.85 21.62
CA HIS A 414 -13.32 3.97 21.85
C HIS A 414 -13.74 5.24 21.10
N LEU A 415 -14.14 5.14 19.82
CA LEU A 415 -14.72 6.28 19.07
C LEU A 415 -15.95 6.87 19.78
N LYS A 416 -16.83 6.00 20.28
CA LYS A 416 -18.00 6.40 21.07
C LYS A 416 -17.59 7.15 22.35
N ALA A 417 -16.70 6.58 23.13
CA ALA A 417 -16.26 7.14 24.42
C ALA A 417 -15.52 8.47 24.27
N VAL A 418 -14.76 8.69 23.19
CA VAL A 418 -14.08 9.96 22.90
C VAL A 418 -15.10 11.10 22.80
N ILE A 419 -16.28 10.85 22.20
CA ILE A 419 -17.36 11.86 22.10
C ILE A 419 -18.10 11.98 23.43
N ASP A 420 -18.52 10.86 24.03
CA ASP A 420 -19.29 10.84 25.30
C ASP A 420 -18.54 11.60 26.42
N ASN A 421 -17.22 11.40 26.51
CA ASN A 421 -16.36 12.04 27.52
C ASN A 421 -15.79 13.38 27.05
N LYS A 422 -16.09 13.83 25.84
CA LYS A 422 -15.56 15.08 25.23
C LYS A 422 -14.04 15.16 25.21
N GLU A 423 -13.35 14.01 25.10
CA GLU A 423 -11.89 13.94 25.23
C GLU A 423 -11.16 14.67 24.11
N TYR A 424 -11.73 14.65 22.89
CA TYR A 424 -11.18 15.38 21.76
C TYR A 424 -11.02 16.89 22.01
N GLN A 425 -11.83 17.48 22.94
CA GLN A 425 -11.76 18.91 23.28
C GLN A 425 -10.48 19.31 24.02
N LYS A 426 -9.71 18.35 24.52
CA LYS A 426 -8.41 18.59 25.18
C LYS A 426 -7.31 19.01 24.21
N TYR A 427 -7.50 18.77 22.91
CA TYR A 427 -6.51 18.97 21.87
C TYR A 427 -6.79 20.25 21.07
N ASP A 428 -5.71 20.92 20.62
CA ASP A 428 -5.81 22.16 19.85
C ASP A 428 -6.44 21.90 18.45
N ALA A 429 -7.49 22.66 18.14
CA ALA A 429 -8.16 22.58 16.85
C ALA A 429 -7.29 23.05 15.67
N ASN A 430 -6.32 23.96 15.94
CA ASN A 430 -5.52 24.64 14.93
C ASN A 430 -4.09 24.10 14.78
N LYS A 431 -3.72 23.04 15.52
CA LYS A 431 -2.38 22.45 15.44
C LYS A 431 -2.10 21.97 14.01
N LYS A 432 -1.08 22.51 13.39
CA LYS A 432 -0.57 21.98 12.10
C LYS A 432 0.16 20.67 12.35
N GLU A 433 -0.01 19.71 11.45
CA GLU A 433 0.80 18.48 11.50
C GLU A 433 2.28 18.84 11.36
N SER A 434 3.07 18.35 12.30
CA SER A 434 4.53 18.24 12.15
C SER A 434 4.85 16.74 12.12
N TYR A 435 5.36 16.26 10.99
CA TYR A 435 5.97 14.94 10.91
C TYR A 435 7.33 14.94 11.60
#